data_238d545ae3b6e2318b89d38b4ec7b95e
#
_entry.id   238d545ae3b6e2318b89d38b4ec7b95e
#
_cell.length_a   1.000
_cell.length_b   1.000
_cell.length_c   1.000
_cell.angle_alpha   90.00
_cell.angle_beta   90.00
_cell.angle_gamma   90.00
#
_symmetry.space_group_name_H-M   'P 1'
#
loop_
_entity.id
_entity.type
_entity.pdbx_description
1 polymer ?
#
loop_
_entity_poly.entity_id
_entity_poly.type
_entity_poly.pdbx_seq_one_letter_code
_entity_poly.pdbx_strand_id
1 'polypeptide(L)'
;MMVSSRMTASERRTAVLAAAITEFARSGYAGTSTEAIASRAGISQPYLFRLFGTKKDLFVATYELVSDRIIAAMTRAGTGLEGEEAMAAMGEAYAELLQDPELLQVELHGFAAAPSDPEIAGACRRTFEVLWHLVHERTHVSDEELLRFFAMGMMMNVMSAVDLLSVNEQWAQSFCPVPDKITAIRAASQAVKDQRDAELATNTEVPA
;
A
#
# COMPACT_ATOMS: atom_id res chain seq x y z
N MET A 1 -1.81 -1.44 -40.49
CA MET A 1 -3.05 -0.98 -39.82
C MET A 1 -3.17 -1.77 -38.52
N MET A 2 -2.70 -1.20 -37.39
CA MET A 2 -2.85 -1.86 -36.07
C MET A 2 -4.30 -1.74 -35.63
N VAL A 3 -4.97 -2.87 -35.51
CA VAL A 3 -6.33 -2.94 -34.93
C VAL A 3 -6.16 -2.59 -33.45
N SER A 4 -6.55 -1.37 -33.04
CA SER A 4 -6.68 -1.01 -31.65
C SER A 4 -7.73 -1.93 -31.01
N SER A 5 -7.27 -2.96 -30.30
CA SER A 5 -8.15 -3.85 -29.53
C SER A 5 -8.88 -3.00 -28.49
N ARG A 6 -10.20 -2.97 -28.59
CA ARG A 6 -11.05 -2.23 -27.66
C ARG A 6 -10.98 -2.90 -26.30
N MET A 7 -10.42 -2.23 -25.31
CA MET A 7 -10.30 -2.73 -23.92
C MET A 7 -11.67 -3.26 -23.41
N THR A 8 -11.64 -4.40 -22.78
CA THR A 8 -12.80 -5.00 -22.10
C THR A 8 -13.20 -4.17 -20.86
N ALA A 9 -14.39 -4.42 -20.32
CA ALA A 9 -14.83 -3.75 -19.08
C ALA A 9 -13.91 -4.10 -17.88
N SER A 10 -13.40 -5.34 -17.82
CA SER A 10 -12.46 -5.79 -16.79
C SER A 10 -11.13 -5.07 -16.90
N GLU A 11 -10.53 -4.99 -18.09
CA GLU A 11 -9.27 -4.26 -18.31
C GLU A 11 -9.39 -2.78 -17.95
N ARG A 12 -10.54 -2.15 -18.26
CA ARG A 12 -10.81 -0.76 -17.87
C ARG A 12 -10.94 -0.60 -16.38
N ARG A 13 -11.62 -1.53 -15.69
CA ARG A 13 -11.72 -1.52 -14.23
C ARG A 13 -10.33 -1.60 -13.59
N THR A 14 -9.47 -2.46 -14.08
CA THR A 14 -8.07 -2.59 -13.63
C THR A 14 -7.28 -1.30 -13.87
N ALA A 15 -7.41 -0.69 -15.05
CA ALA A 15 -6.73 0.57 -15.36
C ALA A 15 -7.21 1.73 -14.45
N VAL A 16 -8.51 1.80 -14.15
CA VAL A 16 -9.04 2.80 -13.22
C VAL A 16 -8.51 2.58 -11.81
N LEU A 17 -8.46 1.34 -11.32
CA LEU A 17 -7.91 1.05 -9.99
C LEU A 17 -6.42 1.39 -9.89
N ALA A 18 -5.64 1.12 -10.94
CA ALA A 18 -4.24 1.54 -10.98
C ALA A 18 -4.09 3.07 -10.91
N ALA A 19 -4.88 3.81 -11.69
CA ALA A 19 -4.92 5.27 -11.62
C ALA A 19 -5.39 5.79 -10.26
N ALA A 20 -6.36 5.10 -9.64
CA ALA A 20 -6.89 5.45 -8.32
C ALA A 20 -5.86 5.25 -7.21
N ILE A 21 -5.05 4.18 -7.26
CA ILE A 21 -3.93 3.98 -6.32
C ILE A 21 -3.04 5.22 -6.33
N THR A 22 -2.54 5.64 -7.48
CA THR A 22 -1.64 6.81 -7.60
C THR A 22 -2.29 8.10 -7.08
N GLU A 23 -3.55 8.38 -7.45
CA GLU A 23 -4.20 9.62 -7.04
C GLU A 23 -4.59 9.64 -5.56
N PHE A 24 -5.09 8.51 -5.02
CA PHE A 24 -5.39 8.39 -3.60
C PHE A 24 -4.14 8.36 -2.73
N ALA A 25 -3.07 7.71 -3.16
CA ALA A 25 -1.78 7.75 -2.47
C ALA A 25 -1.30 9.20 -2.30
N ARG A 26 -1.38 10.00 -3.36
CA ARG A 26 -0.89 11.39 -3.36
C ARG A 26 -1.73 12.34 -2.50
N SER A 27 -3.05 12.20 -2.50
CA SER A 27 -3.95 13.25 -2.00
C SER A 27 -4.96 12.75 -0.95
N GLY A 28 -4.95 11.48 -0.63
CA GLY A 28 -5.89 10.84 0.29
C GLY A 28 -7.33 10.80 -0.22
N TYR A 29 -8.22 10.20 0.59
CA TYR A 29 -9.63 10.11 0.24
C TYR A 29 -10.28 11.48 0.04
N ALA A 30 -10.08 12.42 0.96
CA ALA A 30 -10.72 13.74 0.90
C ALA A 30 -10.19 14.60 -0.26
N GLY A 31 -8.87 14.66 -0.44
CA GLY A 31 -8.22 15.56 -1.39
C GLY A 31 -8.23 15.09 -2.85
N THR A 32 -8.47 13.82 -3.12
CA THR A 32 -8.45 13.30 -4.49
C THR A 32 -9.69 13.71 -5.30
N SER A 33 -9.47 14.14 -6.54
CA SER A 33 -10.53 14.39 -7.52
C SER A 33 -10.79 13.13 -8.35
N THR A 34 -12.06 12.75 -8.50
CA THR A 34 -12.47 11.66 -9.41
C THR A 34 -12.24 12.02 -10.89
N GLU A 35 -12.18 13.30 -11.21
CA GLU A 35 -11.81 13.79 -12.55
C GLU A 35 -10.32 13.52 -12.84
N ALA A 36 -9.44 13.75 -11.86
CA ALA A 36 -8.01 13.41 -11.98
C ALA A 36 -7.81 11.91 -12.22
N ILE A 37 -8.52 11.05 -11.46
CA ILE A 37 -8.47 9.59 -11.67
C ILE A 37 -8.97 9.22 -13.08
N ALA A 38 -10.10 9.78 -13.52
CA ALA A 38 -10.67 9.50 -14.83
C ALA A 38 -9.71 9.93 -15.96
N SER A 39 -9.12 11.14 -15.84
CA SER A 39 -8.12 11.65 -16.77
C SER A 39 -6.90 10.75 -16.87
N ARG A 40 -6.33 10.34 -15.72
CA ARG A 40 -5.18 9.41 -15.67
C ARG A 40 -5.51 8.06 -16.30
N ALA A 41 -6.72 7.54 -16.08
CA ALA A 41 -7.19 6.28 -16.64
C ALA A 41 -7.61 6.38 -18.12
N GLY A 42 -7.58 7.57 -18.73
CA GLY A 42 -7.99 7.79 -20.12
C GLY A 42 -9.47 7.56 -20.38
N ILE A 43 -10.35 7.83 -19.39
CA ILE A 43 -11.80 7.67 -19.49
C ILE A 43 -12.52 8.96 -19.07
N SER A 44 -13.83 9.04 -19.35
CA SER A 44 -14.65 10.13 -18.83
C SER A 44 -15.08 9.87 -17.38
N GLN A 45 -15.21 10.94 -16.58
CA GLN A 45 -15.70 10.86 -15.21
C GLN A 45 -17.10 10.19 -15.09
N PRO A 46 -18.11 10.47 -15.96
CA PRO A 46 -19.36 9.73 -15.95
C PRO A 46 -19.19 8.23 -16.15
N TYR A 47 -18.21 7.82 -16.97
CA TYR A 47 -17.92 6.41 -17.15
C TYR A 47 -17.29 5.77 -15.91
N LEU A 48 -16.41 6.51 -15.21
CA LEU A 48 -15.85 6.08 -13.92
C LEU A 48 -16.98 5.80 -12.91
N PHE A 49 -17.96 6.71 -12.75
CA PHE A 49 -19.09 6.50 -11.86
C PHE A 49 -19.98 5.33 -12.28
N ARG A 50 -20.10 5.06 -13.59
CA ARG A 50 -20.81 3.86 -14.06
C ARG A 50 -20.10 2.56 -13.66
N LEU A 51 -18.78 2.56 -13.51
CA LEU A 51 -17.99 1.39 -13.11
C LEU A 51 -17.95 1.15 -11.61
N PHE A 52 -17.97 2.23 -10.81
CA PHE A 52 -17.70 2.15 -9.37
C PHE A 52 -18.80 2.75 -8.49
N GLY A 53 -19.77 3.48 -9.05
CA GLY A 53 -20.83 4.12 -8.28
C GLY A 53 -20.42 5.48 -7.74
N THR A 54 -19.74 5.51 -6.62
CA THR A 54 -19.30 6.74 -5.93
C THR A 54 -17.78 6.82 -5.80
N LYS A 55 -17.26 8.01 -5.39
CA LYS A 55 -15.85 8.16 -5.01
C LYS A 55 -15.48 7.23 -3.84
N LYS A 56 -16.41 7.04 -2.91
CA LYS A 56 -16.23 6.15 -1.77
C LYS A 56 -16.09 4.70 -2.22
N ASP A 57 -17.00 4.22 -3.06
CA ASP A 57 -16.93 2.85 -3.58
C ASP A 57 -15.62 2.60 -4.35
N LEU A 58 -15.15 3.60 -5.10
CA LEU A 58 -13.87 3.54 -5.77
C LEU A 58 -12.70 3.49 -4.76
N PHE A 59 -12.75 4.30 -3.70
CA PHE A 59 -11.72 4.30 -2.67
C PHE A 59 -11.68 2.96 -1.92
N VAL A 60 -12.83 2.43 -1.51
CA VAL A 60 -12.93 1.12 -0.87
C VAL A 60 -12.38 0.03 -1.77
N ALA A 61 -12.76 0.00 -3.05
CA ALA A 61 -12.24 -0.97 -4.01
C ALA A 61 -10.71 -0.83 -4.24
N THR A 62 -10.18 0.39 -4.14
CA THR A 62 -8.73 0.65 -4.24
C THR A 62 -8.00 0.17 -2.99
N TYR A 63 -8.54 0.44 -1.81
CA TYR A 63 -8.03 -0.04 -0.53
C TYR A 63 -8.03 -1.57 -0.47
N GLU A 64 -9.14 -2.21 -0.85
CA GLU A 64 -9.24 -3.67 -0.91
C GLU A 64 -8.22 -4.29 -1.87
N LEU A 65 -7.98 -3.68 -3.05
CA LEU A 65 -6.94 -4.14 -3.98
C LEU A 65 -5.54 -4.07 -3.38
N VAL A 66 -5.22 -3.03 -2.62
CA VAL A 66 -3.95 -2.89 -1.89
C VAL A 66 -3.87 -3.95 -0.79
N SER A 67 -4.92 -4.13 -0.01
CA SER A 67 -5.02 -5.17 1.02
C SER A 67 -4.84 -6.58 0.45
N ASP A 68 -5.45 -6.87 -0.69
CA ASP A 68 -5.29 -8.17 -1.39
C ASP A 68 -3.84 -8.43 -1.79
N ARG A 69 -3.08 -7.40 -2.18
CA ARG A 69 -1.64 -7.54 -2.47
C ARG A 69 -0.85 -7.92 -1.24
N ILE A 70 -1.14 -7.30 -0.10
CA ILE A 70 -0.52 -7.60 1.20
C ILE A 70 -0.84 -9.04 1.60
N ILE A 71 -2.12 -9.40 1.62
CA ILE A 71 -2.58 -10.75 1.97
C ILE A 71 -1.92 -11.80 1.07
N ALA A 72 -1.91 -11.56 -0.25
CA ALA A 72 -1.31 -12.49 -1.21
C ALA A 72 0.20 -12.64 -1.02
N ALA A 73 0.93 -11.57 -0.70
CA ALA A 73 2.37 -11.62 -0.45
C ALA A 73 2.69 -12.41 0.81
N MET A 74 1.99 -12.12 1.92
CA MET A 74 2.16 -12.84 3.18
C MET A 74 1.75 -14.31 3.05
N THR A 75 0.65 -14.61 2.34
CA THR A 75 0.24 -15.99 2.07
C THR A 75 1.32 -16.76 1.31
N ARG A 76 1.88 -16.18 0.26
CA ARG A 76 2.97 -16.82 -0.51
C ARG A 76 4.20 -17.05 0.35
N ALA A 77 4.60 -16.06 1.13
CA ALA A 77 5.79 -16.14 1.99
C ALA A 77 5.65 -17.23 3.07
N GLY A 78 4.46 -17.39 3.66
CA GLY A 78 4.19 -18.42 4.66
C GLY A 78 3.88 -19.80 4.08
N THR A 79 3.87 -20.00 2.76
CA THR A 79 3.51 -21.29 2.16
C THR A 79 4.56 -22.36 2.48
N GLY A 80 4.11 -23.44 3.12
CA GLY A 80 4.97 -24.57 3.51
C GLY A 80 5.83 -24.31 4.75
N LEU A 81 5.65 -23.15 5.41
CA LEU A 81 6.30 -22.79 6.68
C LEU A 81 5.29 -22.80 7.81
N GLU A 82 5.77 -23.00 9.04
CA GLU A 82 4.95 -22.97 10.28
C GLU A 82 5.71 -22.24 11.40
N GLY A 83 4.99 -21.83 12.46
CA GLY A 83 5.58 -21.24 13.65
C GLY A 83 6.37 -19.95 13.40
N GLU A 84 7.49 -19.80 14.10
CA GLU A 84 8.34 -18.60 14.00
C GLU A 84 8.91 -18.38 12.59
N GLU A 85 9.20 -19.44 11.84
CA GLU A 85 9.71 -19.34 10.47
C GLU A 85 8.66 -18.72 9.53
N ALA A 86 7.40 -19.17 9.64
CA ALA A 86 6.30 -18.57 8.89
C ALA A 86 6.09 -17.12 9.27
N MET A 87 6.14 -16.79 10.57
CA MET A 87 5.97 -15.41 11.07
C MET A 87 7.07 -14.49 10.53
N ALA A 88 8.32 -14.92 10.56
CA ALA A 88 9.45 -14.18 10.04
C ALA A 88 9.31 -13.92 8.54
N ALA A 89 9.00 -14.95 7.74
CA ALA A 89 8.83 -14.84 6.30
C ALA A 89 7.68 -13.90 5.91
N MET A 90 6.54 -13.99 6.63
CA MET A 90 5.40 -13.08 6.42
C MET A 90 5.75 -11.63 6.77
N GLY A 91 6.49 -11.40 7.86
CA GLY A 91 6.95 -10.07 8.26
C GLY A 91 7.93 -9.47 7.25
N GLU A 92 8.83 -10.28 6.69
CA GLU A 92 9.75 -9.86 5.63
C GLU A 92 9.00 -9.46 4.35
N ALA A 93 8.05 -10.27 3.92
CA ALA A 93 7.23 -9.97 2.75
C ALA A 93 6.42 -8.67 2.91
N TYR A 94 5.92 -8.41 4.12
CA TYR A 94 5.27 -7.14 4.42
C TYR A 94 6.25 -5.96 4.36
N ALA A 95 7.43 -6.11 4.96
CA ALA A 95 8.47 -5.08 4.92
C ALA A 95 8.93 -4.72 3.50
N GLU A 96 8.99 -5.71 2.60
CA GLU A 96 9.28 -5.48 1.18
C GLU A 96 8.17 -4.66 0.49
N LEU A 97 6.90 -4.94 0.80
CA LEU A 97 5.79 -4.20 0.23
C LEU A 97 5.75 -2.74 0.68
N LEU A 98 6.22 -2.44 1.90
CA LEU A 98 6.31 -1.06 2.39
C LEU A 98 7.34 -0.18 1.64
N GLN A 99 8.17 -0.78 0.78
CA GLN A 99 9.02 -0.04 -0.15
C GLN A 99 8.24 0.55 -1.33
N ASP A 100 7.01 0.09 -1.58
CA ASP A 100 6.08 0.74 -2.52
C ASP A 100 5.36 1.91 -1.80
N PRO A 101 5.73 3.17 -2.09
CA PRO A 101 5.17 4.31 -1.37
C PRO A 101 3.69 4.52 -1.67
N GLU A 102 3.18 4.10 -2.84
CA GLU A 102 1.77 4.23 -3.18
C GLU A 102 0.92 3.25 -2.36
N LEU A 103 1.40 2.03 -2.17
CA LEU A 103 0.74 1.02 -1.34
C LEU A 103 0.64 1.49 0.12
N LEU A 104 1.78 1.89 0.71
CA LEU A 104 1.84 2.42 2.07
C LEU A 104 0.90 3.61 2.27
N GLN A 105 0.91 4.56 1.34
CA GLN A 105 0.08 5.77 1.46
C GLN A 105 -1.41 5.47 1.35
N VAL A 106 -1.84 4.56 0.47
CA VAL A 106 -3.25 4.15 0.37
C VAL A 106 -3.71 3.49 1.68
N GLU A 107 -2.89 2.62 2.28
CA GLU A 107 -3.19 1.99 3.56
C GLU A 107 -3.37 3.02 4.68
N LEU A 108 -2.41 3.94 4.84
CA LEU A 108 -2.47 5.01 5.83
C LEU A 108 -3.66 5.96 5.62
N HIS A 109 -4.00 6.28 4.37
CA HIS A 109 -5.18 7.08 4.04
C HIS A 109 -6.49 6.33 4.35
N GLY A 110 -6.50 5.01 4.26
CA GLY A 110 -7.61 4.18 4.74
C GLY A 110 -7.84 4.37 6.23
N PHE A 111 -6.80 4.25 7.04
CA PHE A 111 -6.87 4.46 8.49
C PHE A 111 -7.27 5.91 8.84
N ALA A 112 -6.76 6.90 8.13
CA ALA A 112 -7.09 8.30 8.36
C ALA A 112 -8.56 8.64 8.01
N ALA A 113 -9.13 7.98 7.00
CA ALA A 113 -10.52 8.20 6.57
C ALA A 113 -11.54 7.37 7.39
N ALA A 114 -11.13 6.23 7.95
CA ALA A 114 -11.98 5.29 8.68
C ALA A 114 -12.83 5.93 9.81
N PRO A 115 -12.31 6.87 10.63
CA PRO A 115 -13.12 7.49 11.69
C PRO A 115 -14.34 8.27 11.19
N SER A 116 -14.30 8.73 9.94
CA SER A 116 -15.34 9.57 9.33
C SER A 116 -16.30 8.80 8.41
N ASP A 117 -15.99 7.54 8.08
CA ASP A 117 -16.80 6.72 7.16
C ASP A 117 -16.85 5.25 7.61
N PRO A 118 -18.03 4.73 7.99
CA PRO A 118 -18.19 3.37 8.51
C PRO A 118 -17.91 2.28 7.47
N GLU A 119 -18.04 2.54 6.17
CA GLU A 119 -17.74 1.57 5.11
C GLU A 119 -16.23 1.45 4.91
N ILE A 120 -15.50 2.57 4.93
CA ILE A 120 -14.02 2.56 4.91
C ILE A 120 -13.49 1.86 6.18
N ALA A 121 -14.04 2.20 7.34
CA ALA A 121 -13.70 1.51 8.59
C ALA A 121 -13.98 -0.01 8.51
N GLY A 122 -15.08 -0.38 7.85
CA GLY A 122 -15.42 -1.78 7.58
C GLY A 122 -14.39 -2.49 6.70
N ALA A 123 -13.92 -1.84 5.65
CA ALA A 123 -12.87 -2.39 4.79
C ALA A 123 -11.56 -2.60 5.57
N CYS A 124 -11.14 -1.61 6.36
CA CYS A 124 -9.94 -1.74 7.20
C CYS A 124 -10.07 -2.90 8.20
N ARG A 125 -11.21 -3.03 8.89
CA ARG A 125 -11.44 -4.15 9.82
C ARG A 125 -11.40 -5.51 9.15
N ARG A 126 -11.98 -5.66 7.95
CA ARG A 126 -11.91 -6.93 7.20
C ARG A 126 -10.47 -7.30 6.84
N THR A 127 -9.65 -6.33 6.47
CA THR A 127 -8.22 -6.58 6.21
C THR A 127 -7.52 -7.11 7.45
N PHE A 128 -7.72 -6.46 8.61
CA PHE A 128 -7.15 -6.94 9.88
C PHE A 128 -7.64 -8.34 10.25
N GLU A 129 -8.94 -8.62 10.08
CA GLU A 129 -9.52 -9.93 10.34
C GLU A 129 -8.87 -11.03 9.51
N VAL A 130 -8.75 -10.80 8.19
CA VAL A 130 -8.15 -11.78 7.27
C VAL A 130 -6.67 -12.00 7.59
N LEU A 131 -5.92 -10.92 7.83
CA LEU A 131 -4.49 -11.02 8.18
C LEU A 131 -4.29 -11.71 9.54
N TRP A 132 -5.13 -11.41 10.54
CA TRP A 132 -5.09 -12.06 11.84
C TRP A 132 -5.23 -13.57 11.71
N HIS A 133 -6.28 -14.04 11.02
CA HIS A 133 -6.50 -15.47 10.80
C HIS A 133 -5.37 -16.10 9.98
N LEU A 134 -4.91 -15.45 8.90
CA LEU A 134 -3.82 -15.95 8.08
C LEU A 134 -2.55 -16.20 8.91
N VAL A 135 -2.14 -15.25 9.73
CA VAL A 135 -0.91 -15.38 10.53
C VAL A 135 -1.13 -16.39 11.65
N HIS A 136 -2.24 -16.32 12.38
CA HIS A 136 -2.55 -17.25 13.48
C HIS A 136 -2.59 -18.71 13.04
N GLU A 137 -3.27 -18.99 11.91
CA GLU A 137 -3.39 -20.36 11.38
C GLU A 137 -2.05 -20.95 10.89
N ARG A 138 -1.10 -20.09 10.49
CA ARG A 138 0.21 -20.53 10.04
C ARG A 138 1.23 -20.65 11.15
N THR A 139 1.12 -19.80 12.16
CA THR A 139 2.16 -19.69 13.17
C THR A 139 1.80 -20.43 14.47
N HIS A 140 0.51 -20.61 14.75
CA HIS A 140 0.00 -21.20 16.00
C HIS A 140 0.57 -20.53 17.26
N VAL A 141 1.00 -19.30 17.16
CA VAL A 141 1.54 -18.52 18.30
C VAL A 141 0.40 -18.03 19.19
N SER A 142 0.76 -17.58 20.39
CA SER A 142 -0.20 -16.98 21.30
C SER A 142 -0.77 -15.64 20.76
N ASP A 143 -1.96 -15.26 21.23
CA ASP A 143 -2.56 -13.96 20.89
C ASP A 143 -1.64 -12.79 21.25
N GLU A 144 -0.83 -12.91 22.31
CA GLU A 144 0.12 -11.89 22.72
C GLU A 144 1.26 -11.74 21.70
N GLU A 145 1.81 -12.82 21.19
CA GLU A 145 2.84 -12.80 20.16
C GLU A 145 2.29 -12.27 18.84
N LEU A 146 1.07 -12.69 18.49
CA LEU A 146 0.37 -12.21 17.32
C LEU A 146 0.12 -10.70 17.40
N LEU A 147 -0.33 -10.19 18.57
CA LEU A 147 -0.48 -8.75 18.80
C LEU A 147 0.84 -8.00 18.64
N ARG A 148 1.96 -8.55 19.13
CA ARG A 148 3.29 -7.96 18.95
C ARG A 148 3.68 -7.90 17.48
N PHE A 149 3.39 -8.94 16.72
CA PHE A 149 3.63 -8.97 15.27
C PHE A 149 2.87 -7.85 14.55
N PHE A 150 1.57 -7.70 14.83
CA PHE A 150 0.77 -6.61 14.25
C PHE A 150 1.21 -5.22 14.72
N ALA A 151 1.56 -5.07 16.01
CA ALA A 151 2.09 -3.81 16.54
C ALA A 151 3.39 -3.41 15.84
N MET A 152 4.28 -4.37 15.55
CA MET A 152 5.51 -4.12 14.80
C MET A 152 5.19 -3.73 13.35
N GLY A 153 4.25 -4.39 12.68
CA GLY A 153 3.79 -4.03 11.34
C GLY A 153 3.29 -2.58 11.28
N MET A 154 2.44 -2.19 12.23
CA MET A 154 1.96 -0.80 12.34
C MET A 154 3.10 0.20 12.60
N MET A 155 4.07 -0.15 13.44
CA MET A 155 5.26 0.67 13.66
C MET A 155 6.06 0.84 12.38
N MET A 156 6.21 -0.22 11.58
CA MET A 156 6.90 -0.18 10.29
C MET A 156 6.21 0.77 9.30
N ASN A 157 4.87 0.82 9.28
CA ASN A 157 4.12 1.78 8.47
C ASN A 157 4.48 3.22 8.85
N VAL A 158 4.50 3.54 10.15
CA VAL A 158 4.86 4.87 10.65
C VAL A 158 6.31 5.20 10.30
N MET A 159 7.25 4.28 10.56
CA MET A 159 8.67 4.47 10.28
C MET A 159 8.93 4.73 8.79
N SER A 160 8.27 3.99 7.92
CA SER A 160 8.36 4.16 6.46
C SER A 160 7.76 5.49 6.02
N ALA A 161 6.59 5.87 6.57
CA ALA A 161 5.88 7.08 6.18
C ALA A 161 6.66 8.37 6.54
N VAL A 162 7.40 8.37 7.66
CA VAL A 162 8.22 9.51 8.10
C VAL A 162 9.69 9.38 7.71
N ASP A 163 10.03 8.35 6.89
CA ASP A 163 11.39 8.05 6.46
C ASP A 163 12.39 7.96 7.63
N LEU A 164 11.92 7.39 8.74
CA LEU A 164 12.69 7.32 9.99
C LEU A 164 14.01 6.56 9.81
N LEU A 165 14.02 5.56 8.92
CA LEU A 165 15.20 4.73 8.67
C LEU A 165 16.33 5.49 7.94
N SER A 166 16.06 6.64 7.33
CA SER A 166 17.08 7.50 6.73
C SER A 166 17.83 8.35 7.75
N VAL A 167 17.28 8.46 8.97
CA VAL A 167 17.89 9.26 10.07
C VAL A 167 19.08 8.50 10.63
N ASN A 168 20.29 9.11 10.52
CA ASN A 168 21.54 8.48 10.95
C ASN A 168 21.90 8.87 12.40
N GLU A 169 20.93 8.65 13.33
CA GLU A 169 21.11 8.88 14.76
C GLU A 169 20.76 7.61 15.55
N GLN A 170 21.44 7.42 16.67
CA GLN A 170 21.31 6.20 17.48
C GLN A 170 19.87 5.95 17.94
N TRP A 171 19.13 6.99 18.33
CA TRP A 171 17.74 6.85 18.77
C TRP A 171 16.84 6.34 17.64
N ALA A 172 17.01 6.81 16.40
CA ALA A 172 16.23 6.36 15.24
C ALA A 172 16.56 4.90 14.88
N GLN A 173 17.82 4.53 14.98
CA GLN A 173 18.28 3.16 14.76
C GLN A 173 17.71 2.18 15.78
N SER A 174 17.42 2.64 17.00
CA SER A 174 16.84 1.79 18.06
C SER A 174 15.39 1.35 17.78
N PHE A 175 14.69 1.99 16.83
CA PHE A 175 13.37 1.54 16.38
C PHE A 175 13.41 0.31 15.48
N CYS A 176 14.58 -0.03 14.91
CA CYS A 176 14.68 -1.18 14.02
C CYS A 176 15.30 -2.37 14.76
N PRO A 177 14.56 -3.48 14.94
CA PRO A 177 15.03 -4.64 15.68
C PRO A 177 16.08 -5.49 14.94
N VAL A 178 16.32 -5.22 13.64
CA VAL A 178 17.22 -6.04 12.81
C VAL A 178 18.21 -5.15 12.04
N PRO A 179 19.41 -4.89 12.60
CA PRO A 179 20.38 -3.96 12.01
C PRO A 179 20.79 -4.28 10.57
N ASP A 180 20.93 -5.55 10.22
CA ASP A 180 21.39 -5.96 8.88
C ASP A 180 20.35 -5.69 7.77
N LYS A 181 19.07 -5.69 8.12
CA LYS A 181 17.98 -5.36 7.17
C LYS A 181 17.79 -3.85 6.96
N ILE A 182 18.21 -3.04 7.93
CA ILE A 182 18.20 -1.56 7.80
C ILE A 182 19.00 -1.12 6.58
N THR A 183 20.14 -1.72 6.33
CA THR A 183 21.02 -1.33 5.22
C THR A 183 20.35 -1.54 3.86
N ALA A 184 19.63 -2.65 3.69
CA ALA A 184 18.89 -2.94 2.46
C ALA A 184 17.68 -1.99 2.27
N ILE A 185 16.90 -1.75 3.34
CA ILE A 185 15.75 -0.84 3.31
C ILE A 185 16.22 0.61 3.05
N ARG A 186 17.33 1.05 3.67
CA ARG A 186 17.93 2.37 3.41
C ARG A 186 18.37 2.53 1.97
N ALA A 187 19.03 1.53 1.41
CA ALA A 187 19.49 1.58 0.01
C ALA A 187 18.30 1.69 -0.95
N ALA A 188 17.22 0.94 -0.70
CA ALA A 188 16.00 1.00 -1.49
C ALA A 188 15.28 2.34 -1.35
N SER A 189 15.12 2.87 -0.13
CA SER A 189 14.52 4.19 0.11
C SER A 189 15.31 5.32 -0.53
N GLN A 190 16.63 5.25 -0.51
CA GLN A 190 17.48 6.26 -1.17
C GLN A 190 17.33 6.20 -2.69
N ALA A 191 17.30 5.01 -3.28
CA ALA A 191 17.11 4.84 -4.73
C ALA A 191 15.75 5.41 -5.21
N VAL A 192 14.69 5.22 -4.43
CA VAL A 192 13.35 5.80 -4.72
C VAL A 192 13.36 7.32 -4.61
N LYS A 193 14.07 7.87 -3.61
CA LYS A 193 14.25 9.34 -3.50
C LYS A 193 14.99 9.90 -4.70
N ASP A 194 16.12 9.30 -5.07
CA ASP A 194 16.96 9.76 -6.18
C ASP A 194 16.17 9.73 -7.49
N GLN A 195 15.35 8.70 -7.70
CA GLN A 195 14.49 8.59 -8.87
C GLN A 195 13.41 9.69 -8.90
N ARG A 196 12.75 9.94 -7.77
CA ARG A 196 11.73 10.99 -7.66
C ARG A 196 12.30 12.38 -7.85
N ASP A 197 13.48 12.65 -7.30
CA ASP A 197 14.17 13.94 -7.46
C ASP A 197 14.64 14.16 -8.90
N ALA A 198 15.05 13.09 -9.60
CA ALA A 198 15.36 13.11 -11.03
C ALA A 198 14.11 13.40 -11.89
N GLU A 199 12.96 12.80 -11.59
CA GLU A 199 11.69 13.05 -12.27
C GLU A 199 11.18 14.48 -12.04
N LEU A 200 11.35 15.03 -10.84
CA LEU A 200 11.01 16.41 -10.53
C LEU A 200 11.92 17.40 -11.27
N ALA A 201 13.22 17.12 -11.38
CA ALA A 201 14.18 17.95 -12.11
C ALA A 201 13.86 17.99 -13.61
N THR A 202 13.51 16.86 -14.22
CA THR A 202 13.14 16.78 -15.64
C THR A 202 11.81 17.47 -15.96
N ASN A 203 10.89 17.55 -14.99
CA ASN A 203 9.58 18.20 -15.16
C ASN A 203 9.64 19.74 -14.95
N THR A 204 10.76 20.28 -14.46
CA THR A 204 10.95 21.72 -14.22
C THR A 204 11.57 22.44 -15.42
N GLU A 205 12.09 21.70 -16.41
CA GLU A 205 12.58 22.26 -17.69
C GLU A 205 11.44 22.33 -18.73
N VAL A 206 10.43 23.18 -18.47
CA VAL A 206 9.50 23.61 -19.54
C VAL A 206 10.18 24.76 -20.30
N PRO A 207 10.45 24.65 -21.62
CA PRO A 207 11.03 25.75 -22.38
C PRO A 207 10.05 26.92 -22.45
N ALA A 208 10.60 28.13 -22.30
CA ALA A 208 9.91 29.40 -22.47
C ALA A 208 9.48 29.66 -23.92
#